data_29c9a15aa26b174a33d79e1fca979e9a
#
_entry.id   29c9a15aa26b174a33d79e1fca979e9a
#
_cell.length_a   1.000
_cell.length_b   1.000
_cell.length_c   1.000
_cell.angle_alpha   90.00
_cell.angle_beta   90.00
_cell.angle_gamma   90.00
#
_symmetry.space_group_name_H-M   'P 1'
#
loop_
_entity.id
_entity.type
_entity.pdbx_description
1 polymer ?
#
loop_
_entity_poly.entity_id
_entity_poly.type
_entity_poly.pdbx_seq_one_letter_code
_entity_poly.pdbx_strand_id
1 'polypeptide(L)'
;MYKRQINSNTFQDQPRQTHSYKFGSLTNVSKEVRNQAIKHNVECIEWGKVLGSDSLTVWIGDGSNLPGQQHFTHALERYLDSCSQIYESLPDNWQMFLEHKMFEPAFYSTVIQDWGTSVLCAMELGPKAKSLVDLGHHAPNVNIEMIVARLIQFQKLAGFHFNDSKYGDDDLDSGSINTYQQFLILNELVDAEYRKAKGFNPAYMLDQSHNVTDPIESLINSSVEVQRSYLKALLVNREKLQGYQDENDALMASNELKLAYNTDVSPILAMYRMRAGGAIDPIATYRSCLLYT
;
A
#
# COMPACT_ATOMS: atom_id res chain seq x y z
N MET A 1 -16.60 -2.70 -3.16
CA MET A 1 -16.69 -3.19 -1.77
C MET A 1 -15.49 -2.63 -1.02
N TYR A 2 -15.68 -1.82 -0.01
CA TYR A 2 -14.58 -1.24 0.76
C TYR A 2 -14.03 -2.32 1.70
N LYS A 3 -12.80 -2.76 1.45
CA LYS A 3 -12.07 -3.56 2.43
C LYS A 3 -11.59 -2.61 3.52
N ARG A 4 -11.90 -2.95 4.76
CA ARG A 4 -11.42 -2.20 5.93
C ARG A 4 -10.27 -2.99 6.53
N GLN A 5 -9.06 -2.43 6.46
CA GLN A 5 -7.95 -2.96 7.23
C GLN A 5 -7.96 -2.39 8.65
N ILE A 6 -7.36 -3.12 9.57
CA ILE A 6 -6.88 -2.60 10.83
C ILE A 6 -5.36 -2.67 10.83
N ASN A 7 -4.70 -1.64 11.34
CA ASN A 7 -3.25 -1.57 11.44
C ASN A 7 -2.83 -1.68 12.90
N SER A 8 -1.85 -2.53 13.20
CA SER A 8 -1.29 -2.62 14.55
C SER A 8 -0.18 -1.57 14.73
N ASN A 9 -0.08 -0.99 15.92
CA ASN A 9 1.02 -0.10 16.25
C ASN A 9 2.00 -0.79 17.20
N THR A 10 3.04 -1.41 16.63
CA THR A 10 4.16 -2.01 17.35
C THR A 10 5.50 -1.33 17.04
N PHE A 11 5.50 -0.18 16.38
CA PHE A 11 6.68 0.61 16.03
C PHE A 11 6.97 1.73 17.02
N GLN A 12 6.04 2.03 17.94
CA GLN A 12 6.21 3.00 19.00
C GLN A 12 5.77 2.43 20.34
N ASP A 13 6.39 2.91 21.42
CA ASP A 13 5.93 2.60 22.76
C ASP A 13 4.55 3.20 23.01
N GLN A 14 3.62 2.38 23.48
CA GLN A 14 2.27 2.77 23.80
C GLN A 14 2.14 3.10 25.30
N PRO A 15 1.22 4.02 25.69
CA PRO A 15 0.94 4.25 27.10
C PRO A 15 0.54 2.93 27.80
N ARG A 16 1.17 2.67 28.95
CA ARG A 16 0.90 1.50 29.81
C ARG A 16 1.41 0.15 29.27
N GLN A 17 2.19 0.09 28.19
CA GLN A 17 2.87 -1.16 27.84
C GLN A 17 4.00 -1.46 28.84
N THR A 18 4.32 -2.73 29.00
CA THR A 18 5.31 -3.19 29.99
C THR A 18 6.72 -3.13 29.45
N HIS A 19 6.92 -3.48 28.17
CA HIS A 19 8.21 -3.60 27.52
C HIS A 19 8.35 -2.62 26.38
N SER A 20 9.47 -1.91 26.31
CA SER A 20 9.76 -0.95 25.23
C SER A 20 10.08 -1.68 23.92
N TYR A 21 9.62 -1.12 22.79
CA TYR A 21 9.96 -1.55 21.44
C TYR A 21 11.23 -0.87 20.89
N LYS A 22 11.97 -0.14 21.71
CA LYS A 22 13.18 0.61 21.32
C LYS A 22 14.18 -0.23 20.49
N PHE A 23 14.30 -1.53 20.77
CA PHE A 23 15.20 -2.47 20.08
C PHE A 23 14.47 -3.49 19.20
N GLY A 24 13.31 -3.11 18.73
CA GLY A 24 12.44 -3.93 17.91
C GLY A 24 11.25 -4.48 18.69
N SER A 25 10.24 -4.86 17.94
CA SER A 25 8.97 -5.41 18.41
C SER A 25 8.86 -6.91 18.08
N LEU A 26 8.36 -7.26 16.91
CA LEU A 26 8.20 -8.63 16.43
C LEU A 26 9.54 -9.34 16.14
N THR A 27 10.63 -8.60 15.99
CA THR A 27 11.99 -9.13 15.77
C THR A 27 12.88 -9.10 17.00
N ASN A 28 12.39 -8.57 18.14
CA ASN A 28 13.18 -8.39 19.35
C ASN A 28 13.80 -9.71 19.82
N VAL A 29 15.01 -9.63 20.40
CA VAL A 29 15.68 -10.82 20.98
C VAL A 29 14.95 -11.34 22.23
N SER A 30 14.33 -10.44 23.04
CA SER A 30 13.49 -10.84 24.18
C SER A 30 12.16 -11.40 23.70
N LYS A 31 11.86 -12.61 24.15
CA LYS A 31 10.59 -13.29 23.88
C LYS A 31 9.41 -12.55 24.52
N GLU A 32 9.61 -11.92 25.66
CA GLU A 32 8.59 -11.17 26.39
C GLU A 32 8.13 -9.96 25.56
N VAL A 33 9.08 -9.24 24.94
CA VAL A 33 8.77 -8.12 24.04
C VAL A 33 8.00 -8.60 22.82
N ARG A 34 8.45 -9.68 22.16
CA ARG A 34 7.72 -10.26 21.01
C ARG A 34 6.32 -10.72 21.40
N ASN A 35 6.16 -11.37 22.52
CA ASN A 35 4.85 -11.81 23.01
C ASN A 35 3.90 -10.64 23.25
N GLN A 36 4.41 -9.51 23.79
CA GLN A 36 3.61 -8.28 23.94
C GLN A 36 3.15 -7.75 22.57
N ALA A 37 4.05 -7.71 21.59
CA ALA A 37 3.72 -7.25 20.23
C ALA A 37 2.75 -8.19 19.51
N ILE A 38 2.93 -9.50 19.63
CA ILE A 38 2.00 -10.52 19.09
C ILE A 38 0.61 -10.34 19.72
N LYS A 39 0.54 -10.23 21.04
CA LYS A 39 -0.72 -10.01 21.76
C LYS A 39 -1.45 -8.76 21.27
N HIS A 40 -0.74 -7.66 21.07
CA HIS A 40 -1.32 -6.43 20.54
C HIS A 40 -1.91 -6.63 19.13
N ASN A 41 -1.20 -7.34 18.24
CA ASN A 41 -1.72 -7.68 16.92
C ASN A 41 -3.01 -8.53 17.00
N VAL A 42 -3.05 -9.50 17.91
CA VAL A 42 -4.23 -10.33 18.13
C VAL A 42 -5.39 -9.50 18.70
N GLU A 43 -5.13 -8.57 19.61
CA GLU A 43 -6.14 -7.62 20.10
C GLU A 43 -6.68 -6.74 18.96
N CYS A 44 -5.82 -6.29 18.03
CA CYS A 44 -6.25 -5.57 16.84
C CYS A 44 -7.17 -6.40 15.94
N ILE A 45 -6.94 -7.70 15.80
CA ILE A 45 -7.86 -8.60 15.09
C ILE A 45 -9.25 -8.58 15.75
N GLU A 46 -9.32 -8.69 17.08
CA GLU A 46 -10.61 -8.67 17.80
C GLU A 46 -11.35 -7.32 17.64
N TRP A 47 -10.62 -6.21 17.71
CA TRP A 47 -11.20 -4.89 17.44
C TRP A 47 -11.66 -4.76 15.99
N GLY A 48 -10.86 -5.26 15.06
CA GLY A 48 -11.20 -5.26 13.63
C GLY A 48 -12.49 -6.02 13.33
N LYS A 49 -12.73 -7.16 13.98
CA LYS A 49 -14.00 -7.90 13.87
C LYS A 49 -15.21 -7.01 14.24
N VAL A 50 -15.10 -6.25 15.33
CA VAL A 50 -16.16 -5.34 15.78
C VAL A 50 -16.36 -4.19 14.78
N LEU A 51 -15.26 -3.69 14.20
CA LEU A 51 -15.26 -2.61 13.21
C LEU A 51 -15.67 -3.05 11.80
N GLY A 52 -15.85 -4.36 11.58
CA GLY A 52 -16.17 -4.92 10.26
C GLY A 52 -14.98 -4.93 9.30
N SER A 53 -13.75 -5.02 9.82
CA SER A 53 -12.54 -5.26 9.04
C SER A 53 -12.47 -6.70 8.54
N ASP A 54 -11.69 -6.93 7.49
CA ASP A 54 -11.40 -8.26 6.94
C ASP A 54 -9.89 -8.48 6.72
N SER A 55 -9.05 -7.60 7.25
CA SER A 55 -7.60 -7.67 7.11
C SER A 55 -6.86 -6.96 8.24
N LEU A 56 -5.68 -7.53 8.58
CA LEU A 56 -4.71 -6.94 9.48
C LEU A 56 -3.47 -6.55 8.69
N THR A 57 -3.05 -5.30 8.79
CA THR A 57 -1.74 -4.86 8.29
C THR A 57 -0.70 -4.97 9.40
N VAL A 58 0.43 -5.58 9.08
CA VAL A 58 1.60 -5.67 9.93
C VAL A 58 2.73 -4.90 9.28
N TRP A 59 3.03 -3.74 9.85
CA TRP A 59 4.22 -2.95 9.58
C TRP A 59 5.08 -2.89 10.84
N ILE A 60 6.39 -2.95 10.67
CA ILE A 60 7.35 -2.86 11.78
C ILE A 60 8.44 -1.85 11.46
N GLY A 61 8.82 -1.06 12.46
CA GLY A 61 9.99 -0.18 12.39
C GLY A 61 11.29 -0.86 12.83
N ASP A 62 11.26 -2.16 13.09
CA ASP A 62 12.42 -2.92 13.56
C ASP A 62 13.52 -2.98 12.51
N GLY A 63 14.77 -2.73 12.87
CA GLY A 63 15.86 -2.79 11.90
C GLY A 63 17.24 -2.45 12.44
N SER A 64 18.23 -2.45 11.55
CA SER A 64 19.61 -2.09 11.83
C SER A 64 20.39 -1.92 10.53
N ASN A 65 21.58 -1.27 10.59
CA ASN A 65 22.39 -1.00 9.41
C ASN A 65 23.49 -2.02 9.14
N LEU A 66 24.00 -2.69 10.18
CA LEU A 66 25.22 -3.48 10.10
C LEU A 66 25.04 -4.82 10.81
N PRO A 67 25.69 -5.91 10.31
CA PRO A 67 25.66 -7.22 10.95
C PRO A 67 26.14 -7.21 12.42
N GLY A 68 26.98 -6.25 12.79
CA GLY A 68 27.43 -6.07 14.18
C GLY A 68 26.38 -5.46 15.11
N GLN A 69 25.33 -4.85 14.57
CA GLN A 69 24.21 -4.29 15.35
C GLN A 69 23.12 -5.34 15.57
N GLN A 70 22.88 -6.21 14.58
CA GLN A 70 21.88 -7.23 14.62
C GLN A 70 22.29 -8.42 13.72
N HIS A 71 21.94 -9.63 14.11
CA HIS A 71 22.07 -10.80 13.25
C HIS A 71 20.88 -10.82 12.27
N PHE A 72 21.09 -10.46 11.01
CA PHE A 72 20.03 -10.27 10.01
C PHE A 72 19.15 -11.49 9.79
N THR A 73 19.77 -12.69 9.69
CA THR A 73 18.99 -13.93 9.53
C THR A 73 18.10 -14.19 10.75
N HIS A 74 18.66 -14.12 11.96
CA HIS A 74 17.87 -14.36 13.18
C HIS A 74 16.78 -13.30 13.39
N ALA A 75 16.97 -12.06 12.90
CA ALA A 75 15.93 -11.05 12.95
C ALA A 75 14.73 -11.43 12.09
N LEU A 76 14.97 -11.90 10.85
CA LEU A 76 13.92 -12.36 9.96
C LEU A 76 13.25 -13.66 10.47
N GLU A 77 14.01 -14.59 11.02
CA GLU A 77 13.48 -15.80 11.66
C GLU A 77 12.50 -15.45 12.80
N ARG A 78 12.88 -14.51 13.67
CA ARG A 78 11.99 -14.02 14.75
C ARG A 78 10.76 -13.31 14.23
N TYR A 79 10.87 -12.56 13.14
CA TYR A 79 9.72 -11.93 12.46
C TYR A 79 8.74 -13.00 11.97
N LEU A 80 9.24 -13.99 11.25
CA LEU A 80 8.42 -15.09 10.71
C LEU A 80 7.75 -15.89 11.83
N ASP A 81 8.49 -16.23 12.91
CA ASP A 81 7.92 -16.89 14.10
C ASP A 81 6.78 -16.07 14.72
N SER A 82 7.00 -14.76 14.90
CA SER A 82 6.00 -13.87 15.47
C SER A 82 4.78 -13.71 14.56
N CYS A 83 5.00 -13.53 13.25
CA CYS A 83 3.93 -13.40 12.27
C CYS A 83 3.14 -14.70 12.09
N SER A 84 3.77 -15.88 12.23
CA SER A 84 3.08 -17.17 12.20
C SER A 84 2.05 -17.28 13.32
N GLN A 85 2.41 -16.88 14.53
CA GLN A 85 1.50 -16.89 15.68
C GLN A 85 0.31 -15.92 15.50
N ILE A 86 0.56 -14.74 14.89
CA ILE A 86 -0.50 -13.79 14.55
C ILE A 86 -1.39 -14.37 13.44
N TYR A 87 -0.78 -14.98 12.41
CA TYR A 87 -1.47 -15.59 11.27
C TYR A 87 -2.42 -16.72 11.69
N GLU A 88 -2.03 -17.54 12.66
CA GLU A 88 -2.88 -18.59 13.24
C GLU A 88 -4.11 -18.03 13.94
N SER A 89 -4.05 -16.79 14.43
CA SER A 89 -5.16 -16.09 15.09
C SER A 89 -6.12 -15.41 14.12
N LEU A 90 -5.81 -15.35 12.81
CA LEU A 90 -6.67 -14.72 11.82
C LEU A 90 -7.92 -15.57 11.55
N PRO A 91 -9.11 -14.95 11.47
CA PRO A 91 -10.30 -15.60 10.92
C PRO A 91 -10.05 -16.16 9.51
N ASP A 92 -10.79 -17.20 9.12
CA ASP A 92 -10.59 -17.89 7.85
C ASP A 92 -10.75 -16.97 6.62
N ASN A 93 -11.65 -16.00 6.71
CA ASN A 93 -11.92 -15.03 5.65
C ASN A 93 -11.06 -13.77 5.70
N TRP A 94 -10.13 -13.66 6.68
CA TRP A 94 -9.24 -12.51 6.80
C TRP A 94 -7.94 -12.69 6.05
N GLN A 95 -7.29 -11.56 5.78
CA GLN A 95 -5.95 -11.51 5.19
C GLN A 95 -4.98 -10.78 6.12
N MET A 96 -3.71 -11.19 6.07
CA MET A 96 -2.60 -10.48 6.67
C MET A 96 -1.85 -9.73 5.58
N PHE A 97 -1.71 -8.43 5.72
CA PHE A 97 -0.95 -7.59 4.82
C PHE A 97 0.42 -7.32 5.44
N LEU A 98 1.47 -7.73 4.75
CA LEU A 98 2.84 -7.46 5.16
C LEU A 98 3.34 -6.24 4.42
N GLU A 99 3.52 -5.16 5.15
CA GLU A 99 4.01 -3.90 4.63
C GLU A 99 5.52 -3.80 4.80
N HIS A 100 6.21 -3.52 3.73
CA HIS A 100 7.65 -3.29 3.72
C HIS A 100 7.95 -1.79 3.72
N LYS A 101 9.14 -1.44 4.19
CA LYS A 101 9.70 -0.10 4.14
C LYS A 101 11.21 -0.20 4.05
N MET A 102 11.83 0.52 3.12
CA MET A 102 13.27 0.39 2.86
C MET A 102 14.14 0.76 4.06
N PHE A 103 13.79 1.82 4.76
CA PHE A 103 14.50 2.30 5.94
C PHE A 103 13.59 3.18 6.80
N GLU A 104 13.88 3.24 8.08
CA GLU A 104 13.34 4.28 8.96
C GLU A 104 14.16 5.56 8.74
N PRO A 105 13.51 6.70 8.41
CA PRO A 105 14.22 7.90 7.99
C PRO A 105 15.35 8.32 8.95
N ALA A 106 16.52 8.55 8.40
CA ALA A 106 17.74 9.00 9.07
C ALA A 106 18.36 8.01 10.09
N PHE A 107 17.87 6.76 10.21
CA PHE A 107 18.35 5.85 11.24
C PHE A 107 18.91 4.53 10.70
N TYR A 108 18.08 3.67 10.08
CA TYR A 108 18.48 2.29 9.76
C TYR A 108 17.60 1.66 8.70
N SER A 109 18.10 0.57 8.10
CA SER A 109 17.31 -0.31 7.24
C SER A 109 16.34 -1.15 8.08
N THR A 110 15.12 -1.28 7.65
CA THR A 110 14.15 -2.16 8.32
C THR A 110 14.44 -3.63 8.01
N VAL A 111 13.90 -4.53 8.84
CA VAL A 111 14.05 -5.98 8.62
C VAL A 111 13.29 -6.43 7.37
N ILE A 112 12.16 -5.78 7.05
CA ILE A 112 11.39 -6.02 5.82
C ILE A 112 11.61 -4.82 4.90
N GLN A 113 12.81 -4.73 4.30
CA GLN A 113 13.27 -3.54 3.60
C GLN A 113 12.72 -3.36 2.17
N ASP A 114 12.18 -4.42 1.57
CA ASP A 114 11.70 -4.39 0.20
C ASP A 114 10.54 -5.36 -0.06
N TRP A 115 9.89 -5.17 -1.22
CA TRP A 115 8.79 -6.02 -1.66
C TRP A 115 9.19 -7.50 -1.82
N GLY A 116 10.44 -7.78 -2.20
CA GLY A 116 10.94 -9.14 -2.37
C GLY A 116 10.97 -9.88 -1.04
N THR A 117 11.51 -9.25 0.00
CA THR A 117 11.49 -9.79 1.37
C THR A 117 10.06 -9.96 1.87
N SER A 118 9.18 -8.95 1.65
CA SER A 118 7.76 -9.03 2.04
C SER A 118 7.04 -10.19 1.36
N VAL A 119 7.22 -10.38 0.04
CA VAL A 119 6.55 -11.47 -0.69
C VAL A 119 7.09 -12.85 -0.30
N LEU A 120 8.40 -12.98 -0.02
CA LEU A 120 8.97 -14.24 0.50
C LEU A 120 8.36 -14.59 1.85
N CYS A 121 8.25 -13.64 2.77
CA CYS A 121 7.56 -13.84 4.04
C CYS A 121 6.09 -14.23 3.85
N ALA A 122 5.38 -13.56 2.94
CA ALA A 122 3.99 -13.87 2.64
C ALA A 122 3.81 -15.27 1.99
N MET A 123 4.79 -15.76 1.25
CA MET A 123 4.79 -17.12 0.70
C MET A 123 5.00 -18.16 1.81
N GLU A 124 5.95 -17.90 2.71
CA GLU A 124 6.26 -18.80 3.85
C GLU A 124 5.07 -18.91 4.81
N LEU A 125 4.42 -17.81 5.14
CA LEU A 125 3.28 -17.79 6.07
C LEU A 125 2.02 -18.45 5.49
N GLY A 126 1.79 -18.40 4.17
CA GLY A 126 0.68 -19.11 3.54
C GLY A 126 -0.31 -18.21 2.75
N PRO A 127 -1.48 -18.77 2.36
CA PRO A 127 -2.37 -18.15 1.37
C PRO A 127 -3.08 -16.87 1.86
N LYS A 128 -3.31 -16.71 3.17
CA LYS A 128 -3.92 -15.49 3.74
C LYS A 128 -2.93 -14.32 3.83
N ALA A 129 -1.61 -14.57 3.78
CA ALA A 129 -0.59 -13.52 3.83
C ALA A 129 -0.28 -12.98 2.43
N LYS A 130 -0.22 -11.66 2.30
CA LYS A 130 0.06 -10.94 1.06
C LYS A 130 0.92 -9.73 1.33
N SER A 131 1.63 -9.24 0.31
CA SER A 131 2.45 -8.02 0.37
C SER A 131 1.61 -6.79 0.10
N LEU A 132 1.67 -5.80 0.98
CA LEU A 132 1.07 -4.47 0.78
C LEU A 132 2.10 -3.58 0.08
N VAL A 133 1.64 -2.79 -0.87
CA VAL A 133 2.45 -1.83 -1.61
C VAL A 133 2.13 -0.42 -1.10
N ASP A 134 3.04 0.14 -0.33
CA ASP A 134 3.07 1.57 -0.06
C ASP A 134 3.98 2.24 -1.11
N LEU A 135 3.49 3.30 -1.78
CA LEU A 135 4.20 3.90 -2.90
C LEU A 135 5.46 4.66 -2.46
N GLY A 136 5.46 5.22 -1.26
CA GLY A 136 6.61 5.92 -0.68
C GLY A 136 7.68 4.99 -0.09
N HIS A 137 7.37 3.72 0.12
CA HIS A 137 8.26 2.76 0.78
C HIS A 137 9.24 2.05 -0.17
N HIS A 138 9.38 2.55 -1.39
CA HIS A 138 10.33 2.03 -2.37
C HIS A 138 11.54 2.95 -2.54
N ALA A 139 12.69 2.36 -2.85
CA ALA A 139 13.87 3.15 -3.20
C ALA A 139 13.58 4.02 -4.44
N PRO A 140 14.21 5.20 -4.55
CA PRO A 140 14.05 6.04 -5.74
C PRO A 140 14.33 5.29 -7.04
N ASN A 141 13.52 5.56 -8.07
CA ASN A 141 13.64 4.96 -9.41
C ASN A 141 13.35 3.44 -9.50
N VAL A 142 12.70 2.87 -8.50
CA VAL A 142 12.21 1.49 -8.59
C VAL A 142 11.00 1.43 -9.53
N ASN A 143 10.95 0.40 -10.38
CA ASN A 143 9.82 0.13 -11.27
C ASN A 143 8.67 -0.52 -10.47
N ILE A 144 7.82 0.31 -9.84
CA ILE A 144 6.73 -0.16 -8.96
C ILE A 144 5.64 -0.87 -9.76
N GLU A 145 5.32 -0.42 -10.97
CA GLU A 145 4.34 -1.07 -11.83
C GLU A 145 4.76 -2.52 -12.17
N MET A 146 6.05 -2.78 -12.36
CA MET A 146 6.54 -4.15 -12.55
C MET A 146 6.41 -4.98 -11.26
N ILE A 147 6.68 -4.41 -10.09
CA ILE A 147 6.46 -5.06 -8.80
C ILE A 147 4.99 -5.47 -8.66
N VAL A 148 4.08 -4.55 -8.94
CA VAL A 148 2.63 -4.78 -8.89
C VAL A 148 2.23 -5.92 -9.82
N ALA A 149 2.71 -5.92 -11.06
CA ALA A 149 2.47 -7.01 -12.02
C ALA A 149 2.95 -8.37 -11.47
N ARG A 150 4.11 -8.43 -10.82
CA ARG A 150 4.63 -9.66 -10.18
C ARG A 150 3.77 -10.10 -9.00
N LEU A 151 3.39 -9.19 -8.11
CA LEU A 151 2.52 -9.52 -6.97
C LEU A 151 1.15 -10.02 -7.43
N ILE A 152 0.59 -9.48 -8.52
CA ILE A 152 -0.63 -9.99 -9.15
C ILE A 152 -0.40 -11.40 -9.70
N GLN A 153 0.67 -11.61 -10.46
CA GLN A 153 1.02 -12.91 -11.07
C GLN A 153 1.11 -14.03 -10.03
N PHE A 154 1.70 -13.74 -8.87
CA PHE A 154 1.86 -14.70 -7.78
C PHE A 154 0.68 -14.70 -6.78
N GLN A 155 -0.39 -13.94 -7.03
CA GLN A 155 -1.58 -13.82 -6.15
C GLN A 155 -1.21 -13.32 -4.73
N LYS A 156 -0.18 -12.49 -4.63
CA LYS A 156 0.37 -11.95 -3.39
C LYS A 156 0.19 -10.44 -3.24
N LEU A 157 -0.57 -9.79 -4.12
CA LEU A 157 -0.93 -8.39 -3.95
C LEU A 157 -2.03 -8.28 -2.88
N ALA A 158 -1.71 -7.60 -1.78
CA ALA A 158 -2.68 -7.25 -0.73
C ALA A 158 -3.51 -6.03 -1.10
N GLY A 159 -2.85 -4.98 -1.49
CA GLY A 159 -3.42 -3.68 -1.78
C GLY A 159 -2.37 -2.59 -1.77
N PHE A 160 -2.83 -1.36 -1.62
CA PHE A 160 -2.02 -0.16 -1.69
C PHE A 160 -2.26 0.76 -0.51
N HIS A 161 -1.18 1.38 -0.03
CA HIS A 161 -1.18 2.69 0.57
C HIS A 161 -0.79 3.70 -0.52
N PHE A 162 -1.76 4.45 -1.02
CA PHE A 162 -1.52 5.48 -2.02
C PHE A 162 -1.01 6.75 -1.33
N ASN A 163 0.12 7.20 -1.75
CA ASN A 163 0.77 8.46 -1.47
C ASN A 163 1.66 8.83 -2.66
N ASP A 164 2.54 9.76 -2.50
CA ASP A 164 3.61 10.06 -3.42
C ASP A 164 4.90 10.35 -2.64
N SER A 165 6.04 10.25 -3.30
CA SER A 165 7.32 10.47 -2.66
C SER A 165 8.31 11.12 -3.61
N LYS A 166 9.08 12.07 -3.09
CA LYS A 166 10.16 12.72 -3.81
C LYS A 166 11.53 12.24 -3.35
N TYR A 167 11.68 12.04 -2.06
CA TYR A 167 12.96 11.64 -1.45
C TYR A 167 12.95 10.20 -0.93
N GLY A 168 11.82 9.73 -0.49
CA GLY A 168 11.58 8.42 0.11
C GLY A 168 10.84 8.56 1.43
N ASP A 169 9.66 7.95 1.50
CA ASP A 169 8.78 7.99 2.66
C ASP A 169 8.38 9.41 3.11
N ASP A 170 8.17 10.28 2.12
CA ASP A 170 7.75 11.66 2.37
C ASP A 170 6.24 11.74 2.64
N ASP A 171 5.49 10.68 2.34
CA ASP A 171 4.04 10.57 2.49
C ASP A 171 3.27 11.75 1.89
N LEU A 172 3.67 12.17 0.68
CA LEU A 172 3.03 13.28 -0.01
C LEU A 172 1.67 12.89 -0.57
N ASP A 173 0.85 13.89 -0.90
CA ASP A 173 -0.44 13.68 -1.56
C ASP A 173 -0.28 12.83 -2.82
N SER A 174 -1.14 11.82 -3.00
CA SER A 174 -1.15 10.97 -4.19
C SER A 174 -1.22 11.79 -5.47
N GLY A 175 -0.33 11.48 -6.43
CA GLY A 175 -0.27 12.16 -7.72
C GLY A 175 0.31 13.58 -7.66
N SER A 176 1.01 13.94 -6.58
CA SER A 176 1.63 15.27 -6.46
C SER A 176 3.00 15.36 -7.15
N ILE A 177 3.71 14.27 -7.30
CA ILE A 177 5.06 14.19 -7.89
C ILE A 177 5.08 13.31 -9.14
N ASN A 178 4.69 12.03 -9.02
CA ASN A 178 4.85 11.01 -10.06
C ASN A 178 3.51 10.57 -10.68
N THR A 179 2.75 11.51 -11.24
CA THR A 179 1.42 11.23 -11.83
C THR A 179 1.45 10.16 -12.92
N TYR A 180 2.53 10.11 -13.71
CA TYR A 180 2.66 9.10 -14.77
C TYR A 180 2.93 7.71 -14.20
N GLN A 181 3.77 7.59 -13.17
CA GLN A 181 4.00 6.32 -12.48
C GLN A 181 2.73 5.81 -11.82
N GLN A 182 1.97 6.68 -11.14
CA GLN A 182 0.66 6.32 -10.57
C GLN A 182 -0.29 5.79 -11.65
N PHE A 183 -0.34 6.43 -12.83
CA PHE A 183 -1.11 5.93 -13.97
C PHE A 183 -0.64 4.54 -14.43
N LEU A 184 0.68 4.31 -14.56
CA LEU A 184 1.24 3.02 -14.97
C LEU A 184 0.92 1.91 -13.98
N ILE A 185 0.97 2.19 -12.68
CA ILE A 185 0.55 1.25 -11.63
C ILE A 185 -0.93 0.90 -11.79
N LEU A 186 -1.80 1.90 -11.94
CA LEU A 186 -3.22 1.69 -12.13
C LEU A 186 -3.54 1.01 -13.48
N ASN A 187 -2.68 1.18 -14.49
CA ASN A 187 -2.77 0.41 -15.73
C ASN A 187 -2.62 -1.10 -15.50
N GLU A 188 -1.67 -1.52 -14.66
CA GLU A 188 -1.50 -2.94 -14.30
C GLU A 188 -2.71 -3.50 -13.53
N LEU A 189 -3.34 -2.68 -12.68
CA LEU A 189 -4.54 -3.08 -11.94
C LEU A 189 -5.74 -3.24 -12.87
N VAL A 190 -5.97 -2.27 -13.77
CA VAL A 190 -7.06 -2.34 -14.77
C VAL A 190 -6.83 -3.48 -15.75
N ASP A 191 -5.58 -3.76 -16.14
CA ASP A 191 -5.25 -4.94 -16.95
C ASP A 191 -5.61 -6.24 -16.20
N ALA A 192 -5.27 -6.33 -14.93
CA ALA A 192 -5.61 -7.49 -14.11
C ALA A 192 -7.14 -7.69 -13.98
N GLU A 193 -7.90 -6.60 -13.86
CA GLU A 193 -9.37 -6.64 -13.90
C GLU A 193 -9.89 -7.13 -15.26
N TYR A 194 -9.37 -6.55 -16.35
CA TYR A 194 -9.76 -6.88 -17.71
C TYR A 194 -9.57 -8.37 -18.03
N ARG A 195 -8.40 -8.91 -17.72
CA ARG A 195 -8.07 -10.35 -17.92
C ARG A 195 -8.59 -11.26 -16.81
N LYS A 196 -9.32 -10.73 -15.81
CA LYS A 196 -9.86 -11.48 -14.66
C LYS A 196 -8.79 -12.29 -13.94
N ALA A 197 -7.70 -11.63 -13.58
CA ALA A 197 -6.55 -12.27 -12.93
C ALA A 197 -6.99 -13.03 -11.68
N LYS A 198 -6.52 -14.27 -11.53
CA LYS A 198 -6.90 -15.15 -10.43
C LYS A 198 -6.50 -14.55 -9.07
N GLY A 199 -7.44 -14.53 -8.13
CA GLY A 199 -7.21 -14.03 -6.76
C GLY A 199 -6.99 -12.52 -6.67
N PHE A 200 -7.22 -11.78 -7.77
CA PHE A 200 -7.10 -10.32 -7.79
C PHE A 200 -8.28 -9.68 -7.04
N ASN A 201 -7.97 -9.08 -5.93
CA ASN A 201 -8.94 -8.34 -5.11
C ASN A 201 -8.16 -7.44 -4.12
N PRO A 202 -7.41 -6.43 -4.62
CA PRO A 202 -6.60 -5.57 -3.79
C PRO A 202 -7.44 -4.59 -2.97
N ALA A 203 -6.91 -4.16 -1.83
CA ALA A 203 -7.43 -3.05 -1.05
C ALA A 203 -6.82 -1.73 -1.55
N TYR A 204 -7.59 -0.64 -1.52
CA TYR A 204 -7.13 0.69 -1.89
C TYR A 204 -7.28 1.62 -0.69
N MET A 205 -6.19 2.16 -0.22
CA MET A 205 -6.12 3.02 0.96
C MET A 205 -5.22 4.21 0.68
N LEU A 206 -5.45 5.32 1.36
CA LEU A 206 -4.55 6.46 1.39
C LEU A 206 -3.76 6.40 2.69
N ASP A 207 -2.46 6.61 2.60
CA ASP A 207 -1.56 6.76 3.75
C ASP A 207 -0.60 7.91 3.44
N GLN A 208 -0.85 9.06 4.04
CA GLN A 208 -0.12 10.30 3.72
C GLN A 208 -0.02 11.24 4.92
N SER A 209 1.03 12.08 4.91
CA SER A 209 1.26 13.14 5.89
C SER A 209 0.55 14.45 5.51
N HIS A 210 0.35 15.32 6.50
CA HIS A 210 -0.37 16.59 6.34
C HIS A 210 0.39 17.74 7.02
N ASN A 211 1.63 17.99 6.56
CA ASN A 211 2.49 18.98 7.23
C ASN A 211 2.16 20.43 6.89
N VAL A 212 1.72 20.68 5.64
CA VAL A 212 1.51 22.03 5.09
C VAL A 212 0.14 22.23 4.46
N THR A 213 -0.72 21.22 4.48
CA THR A 213 -2.06 21.22 3.87
C THR A 213 -3.13 20.93 4.92
N ASP A 214 -4.37 21.34 4.66
CA ASP A 214 -5.51 20.85 5.43
C ASP A 214 -5.68 19.34 5.20
N PRO A 215 -5.73 18.52 6.28
CA PRO A 215 -5.72 17.05 6.14
C PRO A 215 -6.93 16.50 5.39
N ILE A 216 -8.10 17.09 5.54
CA ILE A 216 -9.32 16.62 4.87
C ILE A 216 -9.28 17.01 3.40
N GLU A 217 -8.90 18.25 3.10
CA GLU A 217 -8.75 18.72 1.71
C GLU A 217 -7.70 17.89 0.96
N SER A 218 -6.58 17.59 1.61
CA SER A 218 -5.48 16.78 1.08
C SER A 218 -5.95 15.35 0.74
N LEU A 219 -6.69 14.69 1.63
CA LEU A 219 -7.27 13.36 1.37
C LEU A 219 -8.30 13.38 0.23
N ILE A 220 -9.11 14.44 0.13
CA ILE A 220 -10.05 14.62 -0.99
C ILE A 220 -9.26 14.74 -2.29
N ASN A 221 -8.21 15.57 -2.32
CA ASN A 221 -7.37 15.78 -3.49
C ASN A 221 -6.69 14.47 -3.94
N SER A 222 -6.06 13.74 -3.03
CA SER A 222 -5.46 12.44 -3.32
C SER A 222 -6.47 11.43 -3.88
N SER A 223 -7.68 11.40 -3.32
CA SER A 223 -8.76 10.55 -3.84
C SER A 223 -9.15 10.94 -5.27
N VAL A 224 -9.18 12.24 -5.58
CA VAL A 224 -9.46 12.75 -6.94
C VAL A 224 -8.37 12.31 -7.91
N GLU A 225 -7.09 12.40 -7.52
CA GLU A 225 -5.97 12.03 -8.39
C GLU A 225 -5.88 10.52 -8.63
N VAL A 226 -6.17 9.70 -7.63
CA VAL A 226 -6.27 8.23 -7.81
C VAL A 226 -7.42 7.90 -8.76
N GLN A 227 -8.62 8.50 -8.60
CA GLN A 227 -9.75 8.32 -9.52
C GLN A 227 -9.41 8.76 -10.95
N ARG A 228 -8.68 9.87 -11.10
CA ARG A 228 -8.24 10.41 -12.40
C ARG A 228 -7.33 9.40 -13.11
N SER A 229 -6.32 8.90 -12.41
CA SER A 229 -5.36 7.93 -12.93
C SER A 229 -6.02 6.60 -13.27
N TYR A 230 -6.95 6.13 -12.43
CA TYR A 230 -7.74 4.92 -12.69
C TYR A 230 -8.60 5.05 -13.96
N LEU A 231 -9.32 6.17 -14.10
CA LEU A 231 -10.15 6.40 -15.29
C LEU A 231 -9.30 6.48 -16.56
N LYS A 232 -8.13 7.13 -16.51
CA LYS A 232 -7.19 7.15 -17.64
C LYS A 232 -6.73 5.73 -18.01
N ALA A 233 -6.46 4.88 -17.02
CA ALA A 233 -6.08 3.49 -17.25
C ALA A 233 -7.22 2.67 -17.91
N LEU A 234 -8.48 2.97 -17.61
CA LEU A 234 -9.63 2.37 -18.28
C LEU A 234 -9.75 2.76 -19.76
N LEU A 235 -9.18 3.90 -20.17
CA LEU A 235 -9.20 4.36 -21.56
C LEU A 235 -8.13 3.72 -22.46
N VAL A 236 -7.19 2.98 -21.90
CA VAL A 236 -6.14 2.29 -22.67
C VAL A 236 -6.79 1.23 -23.57
N ASN A 237 -6.52 1.31 -24.87
CA ASN A 237 -6.95 0.28 -25.81
C ASN A 237 -6.07 -0.97 -25.66
N ARG A 238 -6.56 -1.94 -24.90
CA ARG A 238 -5.83 -3.17 -24.56
C ARG A 238 -5.46 -4.02 -25.78
N GLU A 239 -6.32 -4.09 -26.77
CA GLU A 239 -6.08 -4.86 -27.98
C GLU A 239 -4.94 -4.27 -28.82
N LYS A 240 -4.95 -2.95 -29.01
CA LYS A 240 -3.86 -2.27 -29.72
C LYS A 240 -2.55 -2.36 -28.95
N LEU A 241 -2.59 -2.12 -27.63
CA LEU A 241 -1.42 -2.22 -26.78
C LEU A 241 -0.79 -3.60 -26.90
N GLN A 242 -1.59 -4.66 -26.76
CA GLN A 242 -1.13 -6.04 -26.89
C GLN A 242 -0.56 -6.31 -28.30
N GLY A 243 -1.22 -5.85 -29.36
CA GLY A 243 -0.74 -6.03 -30.73
C GLY A 243 0.64 -5.43 -30.94
N TYR A 244 0.88 -4.20 -30.48
CA TYR A 244 2.20 -3.56 -30.56
C TYR A 244 3.26 -4.29 -29.72
N GLN A 245 2.88 -4.79 -28.54
CA GLN A 245 3.77 -5.57 -27.69
C GLN A 245 4.17 -6.91 -28.36
N ASP A 246 3.24 -7.60 -29.00
CA ASP A 246 3.47 -8.88 -29.69
C ASP A 246 4.38 -8.69 -30.93
N GLU A 247 4.32 -7.53 -31.57
CA GLU A 247 5.18 -7.14 -32.70
C GLU A 247 6.53 -6.53 -32.26
N ASN A 248 6.79 -6.39 -30.98
CA ASN A 248 7.93 -5.68 -30.40
C ASN A 248 8.01 -4.19 -30.80
N ASP A 249 6.88 -3.57 -31.14
CA ASP A 249 6.79 -2.14 -31.41
C ASP A 249 6.64 -1.35 -30.10
N ALA A 250 7.74 -1.26 -29.34
CA ALA A 250 7.77 -0.61 -28.05
C ALA A 250 7.41 0.89 -28.10
N LEU A 251 7.69 1.54 -29.23
CA LEU A 251 7.35 2.97 -29.40
C LEU A 251 5.85 3.16 -29.51
N MET A 252 5.17 2.38 -30.36
CA MET A 252 3.73 2.49 -30.52
C MET A 252 2.96 1.98 -29.29
N ALA A 253 3.43 0.93 -28.63
CA ALA A 253 2.90 0.50 -27.35
C ALA A 253 2.96 1.61 -26.28
N SER A 254 4.10 2.30 -26.18
CA SER A 254 4.28 3.44 -25.26
C SER A 254 3.38 4.63 -25.64
N ASN A 255 3.19 4.89 -26.93
CA ASN A 255 2.31 5.96 -27.39
C ASN A 255 0.84 5.69 -27.09
N GLU A 256 0.40 4.42 -27.13
CA GLU A 256 -0.96 4.05 -26.74
C GLU A 256 -1.24 4.36 -25.26
N LEU A 257 -0.28 4.08 -24.37
CA LEU A 257 -0.36 4.47 -22.96
C LEU A 257 -0.38 6.00 -22.79
N LYS A 258 0.50 6.72 -23.49
CA LYS A 258 0.55 8.18 -23.43
C LYS A 258 -0.71 8.84 -23.96
N LEU A 259 -1.36 8.28 -24.97
CA LEU A 259 -2.63 8.78 -25.49
C LEU A 259 -3.70 8.75 -24.40
N ALA A 260 -3.84 7.64 -23.68
CA ALA A 260 -4.77 7.51 -22.57
C ALA A 260 -4.40 8.47 -21.41
N TYR A 261 -3.12 8.53 -21.04
CA TYR A 261 -2.64 9.41 -19.98
C TYR A 261 -2.90 10.89 -20.25
N ASN A 262 -2.74 11.34 -21.48
CA ASN A 262 -2.94 12.75 -21.87
C ASN A 262 -4.41 13.14 -22.08
N THR A 263 -5.34 12.17 -22.02
CA THR A 263 -6.77 12.46 -22.16
C THR A 263 -7.30 13.21 -20.93
N ASP A 264 -8.01 14.32 -21.15
CA ASP A 264 -8.73 14.99 -20.08
C ASP A 264 -9.99 14.20 -19.70
N VAL A 265 -9.96 13.62 -18.51
CA VAL A 265 -11.07 12.81 -17.95
C VAL A 265 -11.94 13.59 -16.96
N SER A 266 -11.64 14.86 -16.71
CA SER A 266 -12.34 15.70 -15.74
C SER A 266 -13.86 15.75 -15.98
N PRO A 267 -14.36 15.92 -17.23
CA PRO A 267 -15.81 15.94 -17.49
C PRO A 267 -16.50 14.61 -17.15
N ILE A 268 -15.82 13.48 -17.42
CA ILE A 268 -16.35 12.15 -17.15
C ILE A 268 -16.45 11.90 -15.64
N LEU A 269 -15.40 12.29 -14.90
CA LEU A 269 -15.40 12.20 -13.42
C LEU A 269 -16.48 13.06 -12.80
N ALA A 270 -16.65 14.30 -13.27
CA ALA A 270 -17.69 15.21 -12.82
C ALA A 270 -19.09 14.62 -13.03
N MET A 271 -19.34 14.08 -14.22
CA MET A 271 -20.60 13.40 -14.55
C MET A 271 -20.85 12.16 -13.68
N TYR A 272 -19.81 11.34 -13.48
CA TYR A 272 -19.91 10.14 -12.63
C TYR A 272 -20.24 10.51 -11.18
N ARG A 273 -19.54 11.49 -10.61
CA ARG A 273 -19.80 11.97 -9.25
C ARG A 273 -21.22 12.51 -9.10
N MET A 274 -21.68 13.32 -10.04
CA MET A 274 -23.05 13.83 -10.06
C MET A 274 -24.07 12.68 -10.05
N ARG A 275 -23.88 11.65 -10.88
CA ARG A 275 -24.78 10.48 -10.93
C ARG A 275 -24.75 9.65 -9.65
N ALA A 276 -23.62 9.60 -8.97
CA ALA A 276 -23.44 8.92 -7.69
C ALA A 276 -23.94 9.75 -6.48
N GLY A 277 -24.49 10.96 -6.70
CA GLY A 277 -24.91 11.86 -5.65
C GLY A 277 -23.78 12.57 -4.91
N GLY A 278 -22.58 12.59 -5.51
CA GLY A 278 -21.40 13.28 -4.99
C GLY A 278 -21.17 14.67 -5.60
N ALA A 279 -20.19 15.38 -5.07
CA ALA A 279 -19.80 16.71 -5.54
C ALA A 279 -19.14 16.65 -6.92
N ILE A 280 -19.57 17.52 -7.85
CA ILE A 280 -18.97 17.66 -9.18
C ILE A 280 -17.50 18.07 -9.05
N ASP A 281 -17.24 19.10 -8.25
CA ASP A 281 -15.93 19.54 -7.82
C ASP A 281 -15.80 19.37 -6.31
N PRO A 282 -15.14 18.28 -5.84
CA PRO A 282 -15.05 17.98 -4.41
C PRO A 282 -14.28 19.03 -3.62
N ILE A 283 -13.20 19.60 -4.17
CA ILE A 283 -12.38 20.61 -3.50
C ILE A 283 -13.16 21.93 -3.35
N ALA A 284 -13.76 22.42 -4.43
CA ALA A 284 -14.57 23.64 -4.35
C ALA A 284 -15.75 23.46 -3.38
N THR A 285 -16.38 22.30 -3.39
CA THR A 285 -17.47 21.98 -2.46
C THR A 285 -17.00 21.98 -1.00
N TYR A 286 -15.88 21.32 -0.70
CA TYR A 286 -15.30 21.32 0.64
C TYR A 286 -14.97 22.74 1.12
N ARG A 287 -14.28 23.53 0.30
CA ARG A 287 -13.94 24.92 0.64
C ARG A 287 -15.18 25.80 0.85
N SER A 288 -16.23 25.57 0.09
CA SER A 288 -17.50 26.31 0.29
C SER A 288 -18.16 25.98 1.65
N CYS A 289 -18.02 24.74 2.14
CA CYS A 289 -18.50 24.36 3.48
C CYS A 289 -17.71 25.06 4.59
N LEU A 290 -16.38 25.22 4.44
CA LEU A 290 -15.52 25.89 5.42
C LEU A 290 -15.81 27.40 5.57
N LEU A 291 -16.33 28.05 4.54
CA LEU A 291 -16.70 29.47 4.59
C LEU A 291 -17.93 29.77 5.45
N TYR A 292 -18.67 28.75 5.86
CA TYR A 292 -19.87 28.86 6.70
C TYR A 292 -19.66 28.33 8.14
N THR A 293 -18.47 27.88 8.47
CA THR A 293 -18.07 27.44 9.83
C THR A 293 -17.06 28.40 10.43
#